data_2947bc6b4fc79761e829d476631c40cb
#
_entry.id   2947bc6b4fc79761e829d476631c40cb
#
_cell.length_a   1.000
_cell.length_b   1.000
_cell.length_c   1.000
_cell.angle_alpha   90.00
_cell.angle_beta   90.00
_cell.angle_gamma   90.00
#
_symmetry.space_group_name_H-M   'P 1'
#
loop_
_entity.id
_entity.type
_entity.pdbx_description
1 polymer ?
#
loop_
_entity_poly.entity_id
_entity_poly.type
_entity_poly.pdbx_seq_one_letter_code
_entity_poly.pdbx_strand_id
1 'polypeptide(L)'
;MSGLTLRDVLDFRPDPWHESAQVWDRLAQGIDDAAEQLIRGSRDLVHVWPEGRASAAAVGKGEALRAEVSNAYNPARRVADALEQHAYAMVGLRRQAEEIVAAARVAGYQVDLVTGATAPPPSADMAGGLDRSSRATESVLRYLPTVVEYARAQDDATANAIAVNVPSPRVGFGSGRLGGVSRGVLEAQAGRSPAEVHAWWESLTPLQQEQALREFPDLVGQLDGIPISDRDVANRTVLERERGLLQQQLSEIEASEEFLWKALQQGQVLDVFPEAEDPRAALEDELRRLASERAELPGKLRGIDAITTRLQDPDLPAAYLVGFSSDGDGRAIVSVGNPDTADNVLTYVPGTGEQLSSAGGGIDRVDEMAQDAADFAPDKRTSVVYWYGYDAPDSIPDAGRDSYAEGGGPVLGTFQTGLRATHDGEGPSRNTVLGHSYGSTVIGHAAKDGSFNADALVFVGSPGVDVNHASELTGVRPDQVWATTAEHDIIRRIPDWDVVHGNDPSHRDFGARVFASDPGDPDDEAATHSAYWDAHNVARENIALIATGQLSKVQ
;
A
#
# COMPACT_ATOMS: atom_id res chain seq x y z
N MET A 1 12.27 35.55 1.58
CA MET A 1 12.83 34.86 2.76
C MET A 1 13.88 33.90 2.24
N SER A 2 15.10 33.87 2.81
CA SER A 2 16.14 32.91 2.40
C SER A 2 15.62 31.50 2.70
N GLY A 3 15.53 30.64 1.68
CA GLY A 3 15.09 29.25 1.87
C GLY A 3 16.05 28.46 2.79
N LEU A 4 15.59 27.35 3.30
CA LEU A 4 16.29 26.42 4.18
C LEU A 4 17.68 26.05 3.61
N THR A 5 18.71 26.04 4.46
CA THR A 5 20.11 25.82 4.09
C THR A 5 20.62 24.46 4.58
N LEU A 6 21.76 23.98 4.07
CA LEU A 6 22.40 22.76 4.61
C LEU A 6 22.69 22.89 6.11
N ARG A 7 23.05 24.08 6.58
CA ARG A 7 23.26 24.32 8.02
C ARG A 7 22.00 24.03 8.82
N ASP A 8 20.84 24.51 8.33
CA ASP A 8 19.55 24.30 9.01
C ASP A 8 19.19 22.81 9.06
N VAL A 9 19.51 22.05 8.00
CA VAL A 9 19.33 20.57 7.99
C VAL A 9 20.23 19.90 9.02
N LEU A 10 21.52 20.27 9.08
CA LEU A 10 22.48 19.66 10.03
C LEU A 10 22.17 20.03 11.50
N ASP A 11 21.65 21.24 11.73
CA ASP A 11 21.31 21.73 13.07
C ASP A 11 19.87 21.39 13.47
N PHE A 12 19.12 20.67 12.62
CA PHE A 12 17.73 20.32 12.86
C PHE A 12 17.55 19.54 14.16
N ARG A 13 16.55 19.92 14.95
CA ARG A 13 16.15 19.27 16.20
C ARG A 13 14.71 18.79 16.11
N PRO A 14 14.45 17.48 16.24
CA PRO A 14 13.09 16.94 16.10
C PRO A 14 12.20 17.25 17.31
N ASP A 15 12.77 17.37 18.52
CA ASP A 15 11.97 17.48 19.75
C ASP A 15 10.92 18.60 19.74
N PRO A 16 11.21 19.84 19.30
CA PRO A 16 10.19 20.90 19.24
C PRO A 16 9.02 20.58 18.29
N TRP A 17 9.30 19.83 17.24
CA TRP A 17 8.30 19.39 16.27
C TRP A 17 7.40 18.31 16.85
N HIS A 18 7.97 17.30 17.50
CA HIS A 18 7.23 16.27 18.24
C HIS A 18 6.39 16.87 19.36
N GLU A 19 6.94 17.81 20.15
CA GLU A 19 6.20 18.52 21.20
C GLU A 19 5.02 19.30 20.60
N SER A 20 5.22 19.97 19.47
CA SER A 20 4.16 20.70 18.77
C SER A 20 3.10 19.75 18.24
N ALA A 21 3.49 18.63 17.62
CA ALA A 21 2.56 17.59 17.15
C ALA A 21 1.69 17.07 18.31
N GLN A 22 2.29 16.76 19.46
CA GLN A 22 1.56 16.33 20.64
C GLN A 22 0.58 17.39 21.20
N VAL A 23 0.90 18.68 21.05
CA VAL A 23 -0.03 19.75 21.43
C VAL A 23 -1.27 19.74 20.55
N TRP A 24 -1.08 19.60 19.24
CA TRP A 24 -2.17 19.51 18.27
C TRP A 24 -3.00 18.24 18.46
N ASP A 25 -2.35 17.11 18.77
CA ASP A 25 -3.04 15.85 19.07
C ASP A 25 -3.91 15.98 20.34
N ARG A 26 -3.39 16.57 21.41
CA ARG A 26 -4.20 16.87 22.60
C ARG A 26 -5.35 17.82 22.32
N LEU A 27 -5.15 18.79 21.43
CA LEU A 27 -6.23 19.68 20.99
C LEU A 27 -7.33 18.88 20.27
N ALA A 28 -6.95 18.00 19.36
CA ALA A 28 -7.91 17.13 18.68
C ALA A 28 -8.71 16.26 19.65
N GLN A 29 -8.04 15.62 20.60
CA GLN A 29 -8.70 14.83 21.66
C GLN A 29 -9.66 15.68 22.49
N GLY A 30 -9.26 16.90 22.89
CA GLY A 30 -10.13 17.81 23.61
C GLY A 30 -11.36 18.26 22.81
N ILE A 31 -11.24 18.37 21.49
CA ILE A 31 -12.35 18.66 20.58
C ILE A 31 -13.33 17.47 20.54
N ASP A 32 -12.83 16.24 20.45
CA ASP A 32 -13.65 15.02 20.47
C ASP A 32 -14.41 14.86 21.79
N ASP A 33 -13.72 15.03 22.91
CA ASP A 33 -14.32 15.03 24.24
C ASP A 33 -15.44 16.09 24.38
N ALA A 34 -15.22 17.28 23.83
CA ALA A 34 -16.22 18.35 23.85
C ALA A 34 -17.44 18.00 22.98
N ALA A 35 -17.23 17.40 21.81
CA ALA A 35 -18.29 16.93 20.94
C ALA A 35 -19.14 15.84 21.63
N GLU A 36 -18.50 14.87 22.31
CA GLU A 36 -19.20 13.86 23.10
C GLU A 36 -20.00 14.45 24.26
N GLN A 37 -19.46 15.44 24.95
CA GLN A 37 -20.19 16.13 26.03
C GLN A 37 -21.45 16.83 25.50
N LEU A 38 -21.37 17.44 24.31
CA LEU A 38 -22.54 18.03 23.65
C LEU A 38 -23.60 16.97 23.29
N ILE A 39 -23.18 15.77 22.87
CA ILE A 39 -24.11 14.65 22.63
C ILE A 39 -24.83 14.25 23.90
N ARG A 40 -24.07 14.04 24.99
CA ARG A 40 -24.65 13.65 26.30
C ARG A 40 -25.62 14.69 26.79
N GLY A 41 -25.21 15.96 26.78
CA GLY A 41 -26.08 17.07 27.21
C GLY A 41 -27.35 17.21 26.36
N SER A 42 -27.28 16.97 25.05
CA SER A 42 -28.46 16.99 24.17
C SER A 42 -29.44 15.84 24.48
N ARG A 43 -28.92 14.63 24.77
CA ARG A 43 -29.74 13.47 25.20
C ARG A 43 -30.41 13.70 26.56
N ASP A 44 -29.65 14.22 27.52
CA ASP A 44 -30.16 14.53 28.84
C ASP A 44 -31.26 15.60 28.76
N LEU A 45 -31.11 16.59 27.86
CA LEU A 45 -32.11 17.63 27.65
C LEU A 45 -33.44 17.06 27.15
N VAL A 46 -33.41 16.11 26.21
CA VAL A 46 -34.62 15.42 25.72
C VAL A 46 -35.32 14.64 26.81
N HIS A 47 -34.58 14.04 27.75
CA HIS A 47 -35.15 13.34 28.89
C HIS A 47 -35.85 14.26 29.90
N VAL A 48 -35.28 15.43 30.15
CA VAL A 48 -35.81 16.40 31.12
C VAL A 48 -36.88 17.30 30.49
N TRP A 49 -36.80 17.51 29.19
CA TRP A 49 -37.69 18.41 28.44
C TRP A 49 -38.08 17.79 27.07
N PRO A 50 -38.99 16.78 27.11
CA PRO A 50 -39.25 15.92 25.94
C PRO A 50 -40.08 16.57 24.82
N GLU A 51 -40.85 17.62 25.09
CA GLU A 51 -41.78 18.20 24.12
C GLU A 51 -41.75 19.73 24.10
N GLY A 52 -42.04 20.30 22.91
CA GLY A 52 -42.24 21.73 22.71
C GLY A 52 -41.21 22.35 21.74
N ARG A 53 -41.63 23.50 21.12
CA ARG A 53 -40.81 24.22 20.12
C ARG A 53 -39.46 24.68 20.68
N ALA A 54 -39.39 25.04 21.96
CA ALA A 54 -38.16 25.48 22.59
C ALA A 54 -37.20 24.31 22.83
N SER A 55 -37.72 23.13 23.23
CA SER A 55 -36.92 21.89 23.34
C SER A 55 -36.31 21.50 21.97
N ALA A 56 -37.11 21.45 20.93
CA ALA A 56 -36.65 21.17 19.59
C ALA A 56 -35.59 22.18 19.09
N ALA A 57 -35.77 23.46 19.40
CA ALA A 57 -34.80 24.50 19.07
C ALA A 57 -33.48 24.35 19.86
N ALA A 58 -33.54 23.97 21.12
CA ALA A 58 -32.37 23.75 21.97
C ALA A 58 -31.55 22.50 21.50
N VAL A 59 -32.25 21.41 21.18
CA VAL A 59 -31.62 20.20 20.60
C VAL A 59 -30.96 20.52 19.25
N GLY A 60 -31.67 21.18 18.32
CA GLY A 60 -31.13 21.57 17.05
C GLY A 60 -29.92 22.52 17.13
N LYS A 61 -29.89 23.41 18.14
CA LYS A 61 -28.73 24.26 18.42
C LYS A 61 -27.55 23.47 18.99
N GLY A 62 -27.81 22.48 19.85
CA GLY A 62 -26.80 21.56 20.36
C GLY A 62 -26.16 20.72 19.28
N GLU A 63 -26.96 20.19 18.35
CA GLU A 63 -26.48 19.44 17.18
C GLU A 63 -25.63 20.32 16.24
N ALA A 64 -26.06 21.56 15.97
CA ALA A 64 -25.29 22.49 15.16
C ALA A 64 -23.94 22.86 15.79
N LEU A 65 -23.93 23.09 17.10
CA LEU A 65 -22.69 23.39 17.83
C LEU A 65 -21.76 22.18 17.88
N ARG A 66 -22.29 20.98 18.07
CA ARG A 66 -21.52 19.74 17.97
C ARG A 66 -20.86 19.60 16.61
N ALA A 67 -21.59 19.84 15.53
CA ALA A 67 -21.06 19.79 14.18
C ALA A 67 -19.91 20.78 13.99
N GLU A 68 -20.04 22.00 14.47
CA GLU A 68 -19.00 23.04 14.40
C GLU A 68 -17.75 22.65 15.22
N VAL A 69 -17.92 22.07 16.40
CA VAL A 69 -16.82 21.59 17.25
C VAL A 69 -16.13 20.41 16.58
N SER A 70 -16.88 19.43 16.10
CA SER A 70 -16.33 18.25 15.43
C SER A 70 -15.58 18.59 14.12
N ASN A 71 -16.00 19.63 13.39
CA ASN A 71 -15.28 20.10 12.19
C ASN A 71 -13.83 20.57 12.48
N ALA A 72 -13.48 20.84 13.72
CA ALA A 72 -12.14 21.24 14.13
C ALA A 72 -11.21 20.05 14.39
N TYR A 73 -11.75 18.84 14.57
CA TYR A 73 -10.98 17.66 14.96
C TYR A 73 -9.96 17.26 13.89
N ASN A 74 -10.43 17.01 12.66
CA ASN A 74 -9.57 16.56 11.58
C ASN A 74 -8.49 17.55 11.17
N PRO A 75 -8.79 18.85 11.01
CA PRO A 75 -7.75 19.82 10.79
C PRO A 75 -6.67 19.80 11.87
N ALA A 76 -7.06 19.64 13.14
CA ALA A 76 -6.10 19.56 14.23
C ALA A 76 -5.22 18.30 14.14
N ARG A 77 -5.82 17.14 13.81
CA ARG A 77 -5.09 15.88 13.59
C ARG A 77 -4.13 15.98 12.40
N ARG A 78 -4.58 16.52 11.27
CA ARG A 78 -3.73 16.68 10.08
C ARG A 78 -2.53 17.61 10.34
N VAL A 79 -2.69 18.62 11.18
CA VAL A 79 -1.55 19.46 11.59
C VAL A 79 -0.60 18.66 12.49
N ALA A 80 -1.12 17.85 13.42
CA ALA A 80 -0.29 16.98 14.25
C ALA A 80 0.53 16.01 13.37
N ASP A 81 -0.14 15.32 12.47
CA ASP A 81 0.48 14.35 11.55
C ASP A 81 1.51 15.00 10.63
N ALA A 82 1.22 16.19 10.08
CA ALA A 82 2.17 16.92 9.24
C ALA A 82 3.45 17.33 9.99
N LEU A 83 3.32 17.76 11.26
CA LEU A 83 4.46 18.10 12.11
C LEU A 83 5.30 16.86 12.46
N GLU A 84 4.65 15.74 12.75
CA GLU A 84 5.31 14.47 13.05
C GLU A 84 6.07 13.94 11.83
N GLN A 85 5.43 13.89 10.66
CA GLN A 85 6.05 13.47 9.39
C GLN A 85 7.23 14.37 9.02
N HIS A 86 7.11 15.70 9.24
CA HIS A 86 8.22 16.62 9.04
C HIS A 86 9.40 16.28 9.92
N ALA A 87 9.16 16.01 11.21
CA ALA A 87 10.22 15.66 12.16
C ALA A 87 10.99 14.40 11.70
N TYR A 88 10.27 13.35 11.31
CA TYR A 88 10.87 12.09 10.82
C TYR A 88 11.66 12.29 9.52
N ALA A 89 11.07 12.97 8.53
CA ALA A 89 11.73 13.23 7.25
C ALA A 89 13.03 14.03 7.43
N MET A 90 12.98 15.09 8.24
CA MET A 90 14.15 15.94 8.49
C MET A 90 15.26 15.23 9.29
N VAL A 91 14.92 14.30 10.20
CA VAL A 91 15.91 13.44 10.86
C VAL A 91 16.63 12.55 9.84
N GLY A 92 15.90 11.95 8.90
CA GLY A 92 16.48 11.16 7.83
C GLY A 92 17.46 11.99 6.96
N LEU A 93 17.01 13.15 6.51
CA LEU A 93 17.82 14.08 5.69
C LEU A 93 19.05 14.60 6.45
N ARG A 94 18.93 14.89 7.75
CA ARG A 94 20.06 15.26 8.60
C ARG A 94 21.10 14.16 8.65
N ARG A 95 20.70 12.89 8.89
CA ARG A 95 21.62 11.75 8.94
C ARG A 95 22.38 11.61 7.61
N GLN A 96 21.67 11.67 6.48
CA GLN A 96 22.28 11.62 5.15
C GLN A 96 23.27 12.79 4.95
N ALA A 97 22.90 13.99 5.31
CA ALA A 97 23.76 15.16 5.22
C ALA A 97 25.03 15.00 6.08
N GLU A 98 24.90 14.53 7.33
CA GLU A 98 26.01 14.28 8.24
C GLU A 98 27.02 13.26 7.66
N GLU A 99 26.53 12.15 7.10
CA GLU A 99 27.34 11.12 6.45
C GLU A 99 28.12 11.67 5.25
N ILE A 100 27.43 12.40 4.35
CA ILE A 100 28.06 12.98 3.17
C ILE A 100 29.08 14.07 3.56
N VAL A 101 28.75 14.94 4.51
CA VAL A 101 29.66 15.97 5.02
C VAL A 101 30.89 15.35 5.70
N ALA A 102 30.72 14.25 6.45
CA ALA A 102 31.82 13.51 7.04
C ALA A 102 32.74 12.94 5.95
N ALA A 103 32.18 12.32 4.91
CA ALA A 103 32.94 11.83 3.76
C ALA A 103 33.69 12.94 3.04
N ALA A 104 33.04 14.10 2.82
CA ALA A 104 33.66 15.29 2.23
C ALA A 104 34.90 15.74 3.04
N ARG A 105 34.75 15.84 4.36
CA ARG A 105 35.84 16.26 5.26
C ARG A 105 37.02 15.29 5.22
N VAL A 106 36.76 13.98 5.27
CA VAL A 106 37.82 12.96 5.18
C VAL A 106 38.55 13.07 3.83
N ALA A 107 37.86 13.36 2.75
CA ALA A 107 38.44 13.54 1.42
C ALA A 107 39.04 14.93 1.17
N GLY A 108 39.01 15.83 2.15
CA GLY A 108 39.57 17.18 2.06
C GLY A 108 38.75 18.18 1.23
N TYR A 109 37.49 17.86 0.90
CA TYR A 109 36.58 18.77 0.18
C TYR A 109 36.07 19.88 1.10
N GLN A 110 35.90 21.07 0.53
CA GLN A 110 35.18 22.16 1.17
C GLN A 110 33.68 22.02 0.86
N VAL A 111 32.84 22.23 1.88
CA VAL A 111 31.37 22.16 1.75
C VAL A 111 30.78 23.54 2.03
N ASP A 112 29.99 24.03 1.11
CA ASP A 112 29.16 25.22 1.30
C ASP A 112 27.95 24.87 2.18
N LEU A 113 27.88 25.40 3.38
CA LEU A 113 26.81 25.14 4.35
C LEU A 113 25.47 25.83 3.99
N VAL A 114 25.41 26.61 2.92
CA VAL A 114 24.17 27.22 2.44
C VAL A 114 23.52 26.35 1.35
N THR A 115 24.32 25.96 0.37
CA THR A 115 23.83 25.27 -0.84
C THR A 115 24.10 23.77 -0.83
N GLY A 116 24.99 23.28 0.00
CA GLY A 116 25.52 21.92 -0.06
C GLY A 116 26.54 21.68 -1.18
N ALA A 117 26.89 22.70 -1.95
CA ALA A 117 27.91 22.56 -2.99
C ALA A 117 29.27 22.20 -2.40
N THR A 118 30.03 21.36 -3.12
CA THR A 118 31.34 20.88 -2.68
C THR A 118 32.44 21.30 -3.65
N ALA A 119 33.60 21.71 -3.11
CA ALA A 119 34.79 22.08 -3.88
C ALA A 119 35.96 21.17 -3.52
N PRO A 120 36.75 20.67 -4.49
CA PRO A 120 37.90 19.83 -4.24
C PRO A 120 39.01 20.58 -3.49
N PRO A 121 39.93 19.86 -2.81
CA PRO A 121 41.06 20.49 -2.13
C PRO A 121 41.98 21.22 -3.11
N PRO A 122 42.59 22.34 -2.71
CA PRO A 122 43.43 23.19 -3.60
C PRO A 122 44.68 22.49 -4.20
N SER A 123 45.07 21.32 -3.66
CA SER A 123 46.25 20.56 -4.06
C SER A 123 45.98 19.38 -4.98
N ALA A 124 44.78 19.23 -5.53
CA ALA A 124 44.50 18.21 -6.52
C ALA A 124 45.13 18.58 -7.86
N ASP A 125 46.42 18.27 -8.04
CA ASP A 125 47.12 18.44 -9.29
C ASP A 125 46.40 17.71 -10.42
N MET A 126 46.01 18.45 -11.46
CA MET A 126 45.24 18.02 -12.61
C MET A 126 46.00 17.04 -13.55
N ALA A 127 47.11 16.46 -13.15
CA ALA A 127 47.96 15.61 -13.97
C ALA A 127 47.88 14.10 -13.74
N GLY A 128 47.22 13.64 -12.71
CA GLY A 128 47.01 12.21 -12.44
C GLY A 128 45.53 11.89 -12.34
N GLY A 129 45.03 11.03 -13.19
CA GLY A 129 43.61 10.65 -13.21
C GLY A 129 43.13 10.25 -11.82
N LEU A 130 42.02 10.79 -11.40
CA LEU A 130 41.35 10.52 -10.13
C LEU A 130 41.32 9.01 -9.88
N ASP A 131 41.89 8.57 -8.76
CA ASP A 131 41.83 7.20 -8.25
C ASP A 131 40.35 6.79 -8.11
N ARG A 132 40.06 5.47 -8.18
CA ARG A 132 38.71 4.91 -8.01
C ARG A 132 38.04 5.40 -6.71
N SER A 133 38.81 5.56 -5.66
CA SER A 133 38.40 6.07 -4.35
C SER A 133 37.89 7.53 -4.46
N SER A 134 38.59 8.38 -5.19
CA SER A 134 38.22 9.79 -5.41
C SER A 134 36.94 9.94 -6.26
N ARG A 135 36.75 9.07 -7.25
CA ARG A 135 35.52 9.06 -8.07
C ARG A 135 34.29 8.59 -7.30
N ALA A 136 34.47 7.57 -6.45
CA ALA A 136 33.38 7.10 -5.58
C ALA A 136 32.95 8.19 -4.60
N THR A 137 33.92 8.86 -3.97
CA THR A 137 33.65 9.99 -3.07
C THR A 137 32.96 11.13 -3.82
N GLU A 138 33.43 11.52 -4.99
CA GLU A 138 32.82 12.61 -5.79
C GLU A 138 31.39 12.28 -6.20
N SER A 139 31.08 10.99 -6.49
CA SER A 139 29.72 10.59 -6.79
C SER A 139 28.77 10.79 -5.62
N VAL A 140 29.20 10.48 -4.39
CA VAL A 140 28.41 10.67 -3.15
C VAL A 140 28.24 12.15 -2.83
N LEU A 141 29.28 12.96 -3.02
CA LEU A 141 29.23 14.39 -2.71
C LEU A 141 28.23 15.17 -3.58
N ARG A 142 27.95 14.69 -4.78
CA ARG A 142 26.94 15.30 -5.69
C ARG A 142 25.52 15.28 -5.14
N TYR A 143 25.23 14.40 -4.18
CA TYR A 143 23.89 14.31 -3.59
C TYR A 143 23.63 15.35 -2.49
N LEU A 144 24.65 16.04 -1.98
CA LEU A 144 24.46 16.97 -0.88
C LEU A 144 23.55 18.18 -1.22
N PRO A 145 23.66 18.82 -2.40
CA PRO A 145 22.68 19.83 -2.83
C PRO A 145 21.25 19.27 -2.92
N THR A 146 21.09 18.04 -3.39
CA THR A 146 19.79 17.37 -3.50
C THR A 146 19.16 17.14 -2.12
N VAL A 147 19.95 16.80 -1.10
CA VAL A 147 19.43 16.71 0.28
C VAL A 147 18.87 18.05 0.76
N VAL A 148 19.50 19.17 0.41
CA VAL A 148 19.00 20.51 0.74
C VAL A 148 17.70 20.82 0.00
N GLU A 149 17.59 20.42 -1.28
CA GLU A 149 16.38 20.60 -2.08
C GLU A 149 15.21 19.76 -1.51
N TYR A 150 15.46 18.50 -1.15
CA TYR A 150 14.44 17.68 -0.49
C TYR A 150 13.99 18.25 0.85
N ALA A 151 14.92 18.80 1.65
CA ALA A 151 14.57 19.45 2.90
C ALA A 151 13.68 20.68 2.68
N ARG A 152 13.94 21.48 1.63
CA ARG A 152 13.08 22.60 1.24
C ARG A 152 11.70 22.16 0.78
N ALA A 153 11.65 21.13 -0.08
CA ALA A 153 10.39 20.59 -0.55
C ALA A 153 9.53 20.04 0.61
N GLN A 154 10.18 19.37 1.58
CA GLN A 154 9.51 18.86 2.77
C GLN A 154 9.00 20.02 3.67
N ASP A 155 9.79 21.08 3.82
CA ASP A 155 9.38 22.26 4.60
C ASP A 155 8.19 22.97 3.96
N ASP A 156 8.22 23.17 2.64
CA ASP A 156 7.13 23.78 1.88
C ASP A 156 5.85 22.91 1.94
N ALA A 157 5.97 21.60 1.77
CA ALA A 157 4.85 20.67 1.87
C ALA A 157 4.20 20.71 3.26
N THR A 158 5.03 20.74 4.31
CA THR A 158 4.52 20.82 5.70
C THR A 158 3.86 22.17 5.96
N ALA A 159 4.46 23.27 5.50
CA ALA A 159 3.88 24.60 5.64
C ALA A 159 2.51 24.69 4.94
N ASN A 160 2.39 24.14 3.74
CA ASN A 160 1.13 24.07 3.00
C ASN A 160 0.10 23.19 3.74
N ALA A 161 0.48 22.02 4.22
CA ALA A 161 -0.40 21.15 4.98
C ALA A 161 -0.94 21.82 6.25
N ILE A 162 -0.10 22.57 6.96
CA ILE A 162 -0.53 23.38 8.11
C ILE A 162 -1.47 24.50 7.68
N ALA A 163 -1.11 25.27 6.64
CA ALA A 163 -1.87 26.43 6.18
C ALA A 163 -3.29 26.06 5.72
N VAL A 164 -3.46 24.91 5.07
CA VAL A 164 -4.78 24.41 4.61
C VAL A 164 -5.65 23.97 5.78
N ASN A 165 -5.04 23.44 6.85
CA ASN A 165 -5.77 22.87 8.01
C ASN A 165 -5.95 23.87 9.18
N VAL A 166 -5.33 25.05 9.14
CA VAL A 166 -5.56 26.10 10.13
C VAL A 166 -6.58 27.09 9.58
N PRO A 167 -7.79 27.16 10.17
CA PRO A 167 -8.85 28.03 9.65
C PRO A 167 -8.49 29.51 9.78
N SER A 168 -9.02 30.32 8.86
CA SER A 168 -8.90 31.77 9.03
C SER A 168 -9.79 32.23 10.20
N PRO A 169 -9.36 33.25 10.95
CA PRO A 169 -10.13 33.77 12.09
C PRO A 169 -11.54 34.26 11.73
N ARG A 170 -11.82 34.45 10.42
CA ARG A 170 -13.11 34.98 9.94
C ARG A 170 -14.12 33.92 9.56
N VAL A 171 -13.68 32.69 9.24
CA VAL A 171 -14.53 31.64 8.64
C VAL A 171 -14.78 30.49 9.62
N GLY A 172 -13.90 30.28 10.60
CA GLY A 172 -13.96 29.11 11.49
C GLY A 172 -13.85 27.80 10.70
N PHE A 173 -14.24 26.69 11.31
CA PHE A 173 -14.25 25.36 10.69
C PHE A 173 -15.57 25.04 9.95
N GLY A 174 -16.50 26.00 9.83
CA GLY A 174 -17.76 25.88 9.10
C GLY A 174 -18.92 25.28 9.92
N SER A 175 -20.15 25.74 9.63
CA SER A 175 -21.38 25.32 10.30
C SER A 175 -22.34 24.59 9.32
N GLY A 176 -21.84 23.73 8.45
CA GLY A 176 -22.67 22.95 7.53
C GLY A 176 -23.61 21.98 8.27
N ARG A 177 -24.88 21.89 7.85
CA ARG A 177 -25.75 20.78 8.26
C ARG A 177 -25.11 19.48 7.77
N LEU A 178 -24.67 18.66 8.72
CA LEU A 178 -24.16 17.33 8.40
C LEU A 178 -25.35 16.43 8.03
N GLY A 179 -25.61 16.31 6.73
CA GLY A 179 -26.19 15.08 6.24
C GLY A 179 -25.08 14.02 6.39
N GLY A 180 -25.22 13.10 7.35
CA GLY A 180 -24.22 12.04 7.55
C GLY A 180 -24.09 11.19 6.31
N VAL A 181 -22.88 10.70 6.03
CA VAL A 181 -22.68 9.65 5.03
C VAL A 181 -23.29 8.37 5.61
N SER A 182 -24.34 7.85 4.98
CA SER A 182 -24.94 6.57 5.40
C SER A 182 -24.30 5.41 4.65
N ARG A 183 -24.41 4.20 5.21
CA ARG A 183 -23.96 2.96 4.54
C ARG A 183 -24.53 2.85 3.11
N GLY A 184 -25.81 3.12 2.90
CA GLY A 184 -26.42 3.03 1.57
C GLY A 184 -25.89 4.06 0.57
N VAL A 185 -25.39 5.22 1.02
CA VAL A 185 -24.71 6.20 0.15
C VAL A 185 -23.35 5.68 -0.30
N LEU A 186 -22.59 5.02 0.58
CA LEU A 186 -21.31 4.39 0.26
C LEU A 186 -21.49 3.18 -0.66
N GLU A 187 -22.44 2.30 -0.36
CA GLU A 187 -22.77 1.14 -1.19
C GLU A 187 -23.17 1.56 -2.63
N ALA A 188 -23.85 2.69 -2.78
CA ALA A 188 -24.19 3.24 -4.09
C ALA A 188 -22.96 3.76 -4.87
N GLN A 189 -21.81 3.92 -4.26
CA GLN A 189 -20.56 4.28 -4.96
C GLN A 189 -19.88 3.06 -5.57
N ALA A 190 -20.05 1.86 -5.02
CA ALA A 190 -19.37 0.64 -5.47
C ALA A 190 -19.59 0.28 -6.95
N GLY A 191 -20.69 0.76 -7.56
CA GLY A 191 -20.98 0.56 -8.99
C GLY A 191 -20.57 1.71 -9.91
N ARG A 192 -19.93 2.76 -9.37
CA ARG A 192 -19.51 3.94 -10.14
C ARG A 192 -18.06 3.82 -10.61
N SER A 193 -17.72 4.62 -11.62
CA SER A 193 -16.32 4.72 -12.03
C SER A 193 -15.46 5.34 -10.93
N PRO A 194 -14.16 4.96 -10.82
CA PRO A 194 -13.27 5.55 -9.82
C PRO A 194 -13.17 7.08 -9.86
N ALA A 195 -13.28 7.68 -11.05
CA ALA A 195 -13.30 9.14 -11.20
C ALA A 195 -14.57 9.77 -10.58
N GLU A 196 -15.73 9.12 -10.72
CA GLU A 196 -16.97 9.58 -10.07
C GLU A 196 -16.90 9.39 -8.54
N VAL A 197 -16.31 8.28 -8.08
CA VAL A 197 -16.07 8.03 -6.65
C VAL A 197 -15.14 9.11 -6.09
N HIS A 198 -14.05 9.42 -6.79
CA HIS A 198 -13.11 10.47 -6.37
C HIS A 198 -13.79 11.84 -6.28
N ALA A 199 -14.50 12.25 -7.34
CA ALA A 199 -15.22 13.52 -7.34
C ALA A 199 -16.29 13.58 -6.22
N TRP A 200 -16.97 12.48 -5.95
CA TRP A 200 -17.90 12.39 -4.83
C TRP A 200 -17.18 12.51 -3.48
N TRP A 201 -16.06 11.79 -3.27
CA TRP A 201 -15.28 11.84 -2.04
C TRP A 201 -14.76 13.25 -1.75
N GLU A 202 -14.22 13.93 -2.77
CA GLU A 202 -13.78 15.32 -2.68
C GLU A 202 -14.92 16.31 -2.41
N SER A 203 -16.16 15.98 -2.78
CA SER A 203 -17.34 16.80 -2.47
C SER A 203 -17.79 16.71 -1.01
N LEU A 204 -17.33 15.69 -0.27
CA LEU A 204 -17.63 15.53 1.14
C LEU A 204 -16.83 16.52 1.98
N THR A 205 -17.45 17.02 3.05
CA THR A 205 -16.71 17.77 4.05
C THR A 205 -15.71 16.84 4.78
N PRO A 206 -14.60 17.38 5.32
CA PRO A 206 -13.66 16.59 6.11
C PRO A 206 -14.32 15.74 7.21
N LEU A 207 -15.34 16.29 7.88
CA LEU A 207 -16.08 15.56 8.91
C LEU A 207 -16.92 14.40 8.33
N GLN A 208 -17.48 14.55 7.13
CA GLN A 208 -18.19 13.46 6.47
C GLN A 208 -17.25 12.35 6.02
N GLN A 209 -16.06 12.71 5.53
CA GLN A 209 -15.00 11.75 5.20
C GLN A 209 -14.57 10.98 6.45
N GLU A 210 -14.31 11.68 7.57
CA GLU A 210 -13.95 11.02 8.83
C GLU A 210 -15.07 10.13 9.38
N GLN A 211 -16.31 10.61 9.34
CA GLN A 211 -17.44 9.78 9.73
C GLN A 211 -17.50 8.50 8.91
N ALA A 212 -17.30 8.58 7.58
CA ALA A 212 -17.28 7.43 6.71
C ALA A 212 -16.15 6.46 7.06
N LEU A 213 -14.93 6.99 7.29
CA LEU A 213 -13.75 6.23 7.71
C LEU A 213 -13.97 5.49 9.03
N ARG A 214 -14.62 6.12 10.00
CA ARG A 214 -14.87 5.55 11.32
C ARG A 214 -16.04 4.56 11.34
N GLU A 215 -17.15 4.91 10.69
CA GLU A 215 -18.40 4.13 10.77
C GLU A 215 -18.48 3.02 9.72
N PHE A 216 -17.81 3.18 8.58
CA PHE A 216 -17.88 2.28 7.44
C PHE A 216 -16.51 1.99 6.81
N PRO A 217 -15.47 1.68 7.61
CA PRO A 217 -14.13 1.45 7.08
C PRO A 217 -14.08 0.30 6.06
N ASP A 218 -14.93 -0.71 6.24
CA ASP A 218 -15.08 -1.85 5.34
C ASP A 218 -15.51 -1.45 3.91
N LEU A 219 -16.31 -0.40 3.78
CA LEU A 219 -16.72 0.12 2.48
C LEU A 219 -15.70 1.10 1.90
N VAL A 220 -15.23 2.04 2.72
CA VAL A 220 -14.28 3.08 2.28
C VAL A 220 -12.98 2.46 1.79
N GLY A 221 -12.43 1.49 2.52
CA GLY A 221 -11.16 0.84 2.19
C GLY A 221 -11.16 0.07 0.86
N GLN A 222 -12.35 -0.33 0.36
CA GLN A 222 -12.50 -1.10 -0.88
C GLN A 222 -12.88 -0.27 -2.10
N LEU A 223 -13.22 1.02 -1.93
CA LEU A 223 -13.66 1.88 -3.04
C LEU A 223 -12.47 2.46 -3.80
N ASP A 224 -12.26 2.01 -5.04
CA ASP A 224 -11.31 2.63 -5.95
C ASP A 224 -11.76 4.06 -6.31
N GLY A 225 -10.83 5.01 -6.29
CA GLY A 225 -11.12 6.43 -6.43
C GLY A 225 -11.14 7.21 -5.10
N ILE A 226 -11.10 6.53 -3.96
CA ILE A 226 -10.77 7.16 -2.68
C ILE A 226 -9.25 7.27 -2.55
N PRO A 227 -8.69 8.42 -2.09
CA PRO A 227 -7.25 8.61 -1.92
C PRO A 227 -6.61 7.49 -1.09
N ILE A 228 -5.39 7.11 -1.46
CA ILE A 228 -4.67 5.99 -0.81
C ILE A 228 -4.49 6.21 0.68
N SER A 229 -4.23 7.45 1.11
CA SER A 229 -4.13 7.78 2.54
C SER A 229 -5.41 7.49 3.33
N ASP A 230 -6.58 7.76 2.74
CA ASP A 230 -7.87 7.53 3.38
C ASP A 230 -8.22 6.02 3.36
N ARG A 231 -7.92 5.33 2.25
CA ARG A 231 -8.05 3.86 2.18
C ARG A 231 -7.15 3.16 3.20
N ASP A 232 -5.93 3.65 3.39
CA ASP A 232 -5.00 3.11 4.40
C ASP A 232 -5.57 3.22 5.82
N VAL A 233 -6.10 4.37 6.20
CA VAL A 233 -6.76 4.56 7.51
C VAL A 233 -7.93 3.59 7.70
N ALA A 234 -8.78 3.46 6.68
CA ALA A 234 -9.91 2.54 6.70
C ALA A 234 -9.46 1.07 6.81
N ASN A 235 -8.55 0.63 5.96
CA ASN A 235 -8.10 -0.75 5.90
C ASN A 235 -7.29 -1.17 7.13
N ARG A 236 -6.50 -0.28 7.74
CA ARG A 236 -5.85 -0.55 9.05
C ARG A 236 -6.88 -0.79 10.14
N THR A 237 -7.98 -0.04 10.15
CA THR A 237 -9.08 -0.26 11.10
C THR A 237 -9.75 -1.63 10.90
N VAL A 238 -9.95 -2.03 9.63
CA VAL A 238 -10.49 -3.36 9.29
C VAL A 238 -9.50 -4.45 9.69
N LEU A 239 -8.22 -4.31 9.36
CA LEU A 239 -7.16 -5.28 9.67
C LEU A 239 -7.10 -5.58 11.19
N GLU A 240 -7.09 -4.56 12.03
CA GLU A 240 -7.03 -4.74 13.49
C GLU A 240 -8.31 -5.40 14.03
N ARG A 241 -9.47 -5.04 13.49
CA ARG A 241 -10.74 -5.68 13.85
C ARG A 241 -10.74 -7.17 13.47
N GLU A 242 -10.37 -7.49 12.23
CA GLU A 242 -10.33 -8.87 11.73
C GLU A 242 -9.28 -9.71 12.48
N ARG A 243 -8.12 -9.13 12.79
CA ARG A 243 -7.12 -9.77 13.64
C ARG A 243 -7.71 -10.19 14.99
N GLY A 244 -8.43 -9.28 15.66
CA GLY A 244 -9.09 -9.59 16.93
C GLY A 244 -10.13 -10.71 16.81
N LEU A 245 -10.93 -10.70 15.76
CA LEU A 245 -11.94 -11.74 15.51
C LEU A 245 -11.30 -13.11 15.25
N LEU A 246 -10.26 -13.17 14.42
CA LEU A 246 -9.54 -14.42 14.12
C LEU A 246 -8.84 -14.98 15.37
N GLN A 247 -8.25 -14.11 16.21
CA GLN A 247 -7.65 -14.52 17.47
C GLN A 247 -8.68 -15.06 18.45
N GLN A 248 -9.85 -14.42 18.55
CA GLN A 248 -10.95 -14.89 19.36
C GLN A 248 -11.45 -16.26 18.87
N GLN A 249 -11.69 -16.40 17.58
CA GLN A 249 -12.13 -17.65 16.95
C GLN A 249 -11.13 -18.79 17.21
N LEU A 250 -9.84 -18.52 17.05
CA LEU A 250 -8.79 -19.50 17.35
C LEU A 250 -8.84 -19.95 18.80
N SER A 251 -8.96 -19.01 19.73
CA SER A 251 -9.03 -19.31 21.18
C SER A 251 -10.28 -20.12 21.56
N GLU A 252 -11.43 -19.83 20.93
CA GLU A 252 -12.68 -20.56 21.13
C GLU A 252 -12.58 -21.99 20.61
N ILE A 253 -11.95 -22.20 19.45
CA ILE A 253 -11.71 -23.52 18.88
C ILE A 253 -10.77 -24.32 19.78
N GLU A 254 -9.64 -23.74 20.21
CA GLU A 254 -8.67 -24.39 21.10
C GLU A 254 -9.30 -24.78 22.45
N ALA A 255 -10.13 -23.92 23.03
CA ALA A 255 -10.85 -24.24 24.26
C ALA A 255 -11.86 -25.37 24.06
N SER A 256 -12.55 -25.42 22.92
CA SER A 256 -13.48 -26.47 22.56
C SER A 256 -12.77 -27.81 22.34
N GLU A 257 -11.66 -27.80 21.61
CA GLU A 257 -10.82 -29.00 21.43
C GLU A 257 -10.32 -29.54 22.79
N GLU A 258 -9.82 -28.66 23.66
CA GLU A 258 -9.33 -29.03 24.99
C GLU A 258 -10.44 -29.65 25.84
N PHE A 259 -11.65 -29.08 25.80
CA PHE A 259 -12.82 -29.62 26.48
C PHE A 259 -13.18 -31.00 25.98
N LEU A 260 -13.25 -31.22 24.68
CA LEU A 260 -13.58 -32.51 24.06
C LEU A 260 -12.49 -33.55 24.36
N TRP A 261 -11.22 -33.22 24.30
CA TRP A 261 -10.12 -34.11 24.65
C TRP A 261 -10.16 -34.52 26.13
N LYS A 262 -10.51 -33.60 27.05
CA LYS A 262 -10.72 -33.93 28.48
C LYS A 262 -11.89 -34.89 28.68
N ALA A 263 -13.01 -34.64 28.00
CA ALA A 263 -14.19 -35.49 28.07
C ALA A 263 -13.87 -36.92 27.57
N LEU A 264 -13.10 -37.06 26.49
CA LEU A 264 -12.63 -38.33 25.98
C LEU A 264 -11.74 -39.07 26.99
N GLN A 265 -10.75 -38.36 27.58
CA GLN A 265 -9.83 -38.94 28.57
C GLN A 265 -10.52 -39.37 29.86
N GLN A 266 -11.57 -38.65 30.27
CA GLN A 266 -12.32 -38.90 31.51
C GLN A 266 -13.48 -39.89 31.31
N GLY A 267 -13.73 -40.36 30.10
CA GLY A 267 -14.84 -41.25 29.77
C GLY A 267 -16.22 -40.60 29.86
N GLN A 268 -16.27 -39.23 29.79
CA GLN A 268 -17.48 -38.41 29.90
C GLN A 268 -18.14 -38.10 28.55
N VAL A 269 -17.88 -38.91 27.53
CA VAL A 269 -18.35 -38.66 26.15
C VAL A 269 -19.87 -38.64 26.06
N LEU A 270 -20.55 -39.51 26.82
CA LEU A 270 -22.02 -39.55 26.94
C LEU A 270 -22.63 -38.28 27.53
N ASP A 271 -21.89 -37.58 28.41
CA ASP A 271 -22.35 -36.31 29.00
C ASP A 271 -22.30 -35.18 27.98
N VAL A 272 -21.40 -35.26 27.00
CA VAL A 272 -21.23 -34.25 25.95
C VAL A 272 -22.16 -34.51 24.76
N PHE A 273 -22.35 -35.75 24.37
CA PHE A 273 -23.20 -36.16 23.24
C PHE A 273 -24.29 -37.16 23.66
N PRO A 274 -25.23 -36.78 24.54
CA PRO A 274 -26.19 -37.68 25.14
C PRO A 274 -27.22 -38.26 24.15
N GLU A 275 -27.45 -37.57 23.03
CA GLU A 275 -28.45 -37.95 22.01
C GLU A 275 -27.85 -38.67 20.79
N ALA A 276 -26.51 -38.83 20.74
CA ALA A 276 -25.85 -39.47 19.61
C ALA A 276 -25.98 -41.01 19.69
N GLU A 277 -26.24 -41.66 18.57
CA GLU A 277 -26.24 -43.14 18.49
C GLU A 277 -24.87 -43.72 18.87
N ASP A 278 -23.79 -43.06 18.44
CA ASP A 278 -22.41 -43.33 18.84
C ASP A 278 -21.76 -42.02 19.34
N PRO A 279 -21.81 -41.75 20.65
CA PRO A 279 -21.24 -40.52 21.23
C PRO A 279 -19.75 -40.35 20.98
N ARG A 280 -19.00 -41.47 20.86
CA ARG A 280 -17.58 -41.40 20.59
C ARG A 280 -17.30 -41.00 19.15
N ALA A 281 -18.01 -41.55 18.18
CA ALA A 281 -17.92 -41.13 16.79
C ALA A 281 -18.30 -39.67 16.61
N ALA A 282 -19.37 -39.22 17.28
CA ALA A 282 -19.80 -37.81 17.27
C ALA A 282 -18.73 -36.87 17.83
N LEU A 283 -18.04 -37.24 18.91
CA LEU A 283 -16.93 -36.48 19.46
C LEU A 283 -15.74 -36.44 18.50
N GLU A 284 -15.38 -37.57 17.90
CA GLU A 284 -14.26 -37.62 16.94
C GLU A 284 -14.58 -36.82 15.66
N ASP A 285 -15.83 -36.78 15.22
CA ASP A 285 -16.29 -35.96 14.09
C ASP A 285 -16.19 -34.49 14.42
N GLU A 286 -16.61 -34.09 15.62
CA GLU A 286 -16.51 -32.68 16.07
C GLU A 286 -15.05 -32.22 16.20
N LEU A 287 -14.17 -33.07 16.75
CA LEU A 287 -12.73 -32.77 16.78
C LEU A 287 -12.14 -32.60 15.37
N ARG A 288 -12.55 -33.40 14.39
CA ARG A 288 -12.11 -33.24 13.00
C ARG A 288 -12.61 -31.95 12.40
N ARG A 289 -13.87 -31.56 12.66
CA ARG A 289 -14.46 -30.30 12.22
C ARG A 289 -13.68 -29.12 12.78
N LEU A 290 -13.45 -29.09 14.10
CA LEU A 290 -12.69 -28.05 14.77
C LEU A 290 -11.24 -27.95 14.25
N ALA A 291 -10.58 -29.08 14.06
CA ALA A 291 -9.23 -29.13 13.51
C ALA A 291 -9.17 -28.54 12.07
N SER A 292 -10.19 -28.81 11.25
CA SER A 292 -10.30 -28.25 9.90
C SER A 292 -10.51 -26.74 9.95
N GLU A 293 -11.41 -26.24 10.81
CA GLU A 293 -11.65 -24.80 10.97
C GLU A 293 -10.43 -24.06 11.51
N ARG A 294 -9.65 -24.70 12.40
CA ARG A 294 -8.42 -24.12 12.93
C ARG A 294 -7.29 -24.04 11.90
N ALA A 295 -7.27 -24.93 10.90
CA ALA A 295 -6.11 -25.13 10.05
C ALA A 295 -5.63 -23.86 9.34
N GLU A 296 -6.55 -23.00 8.90
CA GLU A 296 -6.25 -21.77 8.14
C GLU A 296 -5.94 -20.56 9.03
N LEU A 297 -6.50 -20.52 10.25
CA LEU A 297 -6.44 -19.33 11.12
C LEU A 297 -5.00 -18.87 11.45
N PRO A 298 -4.06 -19.77 11.84
CA PRO A 298 -2.69 -19.37 12.11
C PRO A 298 -1.97 -18.80 10.87
N GLY A 299 -2.33 -19.29 9.67
CA GLY A 299 -1.83 -18.75 8.41
C GLY A 299 -2.27 -17.31 8.18
N LYS A 300 -3.56 -17.06 8.28
CA LYS A 300 -4.14 -15.72 8.14
C LYS A 300 -3.57 -14.75 9.17
N LEU A 301 -3.46 -15.15 10.42
CA LEU A 301 -2.86 -14.33 11.49
C LEU A 301 -1.39 -13.98 11.18
N ARG A 302 -0.58 -14.93 10.69
CA ARG A 302 0.80 -14.63 10.26
C ARG A 302 0.86 -13.60 9.15
N GLY A 303 -0.03 -13.68 8.15
CA GLY A 303 -0.12 -12.70 7.08
C GLY A 303 -0.48 -11.31 7.60
N ILE A 304 -1.48 -11.24 8.49
CA ILE A 304 -1.87 -9.99 9.16
C ILE A 304 -0.70 -9.41 9.98
N ASP A 305 0.05 -10.25 10.71
CA ASP A 305 1.21 -9.82 11.49
C ASP A 305 2.33 -9.31 10.59
N ALA A 306 2.58 -9.96 9.44
CA ALA A 306 3.56 -9.50 8.45
C ALA A 306 3.18 -8.13 7.88
N ILE A 307 1.92 -7.96 7.47
CA ILE A 307 1.39 -6.67 6.99
C ILE A 307 1.55 -5.61 8.08
N THR A 308 1.10 -5.90 9.32
CA THR A 308 1.18 -4.95 10.45
C THR A 308 2.62 -4.54 10.73
N THR A 309 3.54 -5.50 10.77
CA THR A 309 4.97 -5.24 11.00
C THR A 309 5.52 -4.30 9.93
N ARG A 310 5.24 -4.59 8.64
CA ARG A 310 5.71 -3.73 7.54
C ARG A 310 5.13 -2.32 7.58
N LEU A 311 3.84 -2.18 7.89
CA LEU A 311 3.17 -0.88 7.97
C LEU A 311 3.67 0.00 9.13
N GLN A 312 4.31 -0.60 10.14
CA GLN A 312 4.82 0.07 11.33
C GLN A 312 6.35 0.24 11.31
N ASP A 313 7.03 -0.28 10.30
CA ASP A 313 8.50 -0.23 10.23
C ASP A 313 8.98 1.19 9.91
N PRO A 314 9.67 1.87 10.86
CA PRO A 314 10.15 3.23 10.66
C PRO A 314 11.47 3.30 9.86
N ASP A 315 12.14 2.17 9.66
CA ASP A 315 13.44 2.11 8.97
C ASP A 315 13.28 1.93 7.45
N LEU A 316 12.06 1.59 7.00
CA LEU A 316 11.72 1.41 5.60
C LEU A 316 10.84 2.56 5.08
N PRO A 317 10.76 2.77 3.75
CA PRO A 317 9.84 3.73 3.17
C PRO A 317 8.40 3.48 3.62
N ALA A 318 7.61 4.57 3.78
CA ALA A 318 6.23 4.47 4.23
C ALA A 318 5.42 3.50 3.37
N ALA A 319 4.69 2.59 4.01
CA ALA A 319 3.78 1.66 3.35
C ALA A 319 2.32 1.96 3.70
N TYR A 320 1.42 1.66 2.76
CA TYR A 320 -0.01 1.93 2.82
C TYR A 320 -0.80 0.65 2.59
N LEU A 321 -1.80 0.39 3.41
CA LEU A 321 -2.74 -0.72 3.23
C LEU A 321 -3.91 -0.25 2.35
N VAL A 322 -3.80 -0.51 1.07
CA VAL A 322 -4.74 -0.03 0.03
C VAL A 322 -5.99 -0.88 -0.07
N GLY A 323 -5.90 -2.16 0.27
CA GLY A 323 -7.02 -3.09 0.32
C GLY A 323 -6.75 -4.25 1.27
N PHE A 324 -7.80 -4.74 1.95
CA PHE A 324 -7.69 -5.86 2.87
C PHE A 324 -9.02 -6.61 2.99
N SER A 325 -8.96 -7.95 3.03
CA SER A 325 -10.05 -8.83 3.44
C SER A 325 -9.47 -10.11 4.04
N SER A 326 -10.09 -10.65 5.08
CA SER A 326 -9.77 -11.97 5.64
C SER A 326 -10.67 -13.10 5.10
N ASP A 327 -11.63 -12.77 4.21
CA ASP A 327 -12.57 -13.73 3.63
C ASP A 327 -11.88 -14.68 2.66
N GLY A 328 -12.31 -15.97 2.64
CA GLY A 328 -11.70 -17.02 1.82
C GLY A 328 -10.20 -17.13 2.14
N ASP A 329 -9.33 -17.16 1.14
CA ASP A 329 -7.87 -17.19 1.30
C ASP A 329 -7.28 -15.87 1.81
N GLY A 330 -8.14 -14.85 1.93
CA GLY A 330 -7.80 -13.48 2.25
C GLY A 330 -7.27 -12.73 1.03
N ARG A 331 -7.15 -11.40 1.17
CA ARG A 331 -6.62 -10.51 0.14
C ARG A 331 -5.90 -9.35 0.79
N ALA A 332 -4.84 -8.88 0.14
CA ALA A 332 -4.11 -7.71 0.61
C ALA A 332 -3.54 -6.91 -0.55
N ILE A 333 -3.71 -5.60 -0.50
CA ILE A 333 -3.06 -4.67 -1.42
C ILE A 333 -2.22 -3.73 -0.57
N VAL A 334 -0.90 -3.84 -0.70
CA VAL A 334 0.05 -3.04 0.08
C VAL A 334 0.91 -2.24 -0.87
N SER A 335 1.02 -0.94 -0.64
CA SER A 335 1.88 -0.06 -1.43
C SER A 335 3.06 0.43 -0.63
N VAL A 336 4.26 0.33 -1.19
CA VAL A 336 5.48 0.99 -0.71
C VAL A 336 5.59 2.34 -1.43
N GLY A 337 5.54 3.43 -0.68
CA GLY A 337 5.32 4.77 -1.22
C GLY A 337 3.84 5.03 -1.56
N ASN A 338 3.47 6.31 -1.67
CA ASN A 338 2.08 6.69 -1.98
C ASN A 338 1.88 6.82 -3.50
N PRO A 339 1.05 5.96 -4.13
CA PRO A 339 0.77 6.03 -5.57
C PRO A 339 0.13 7.35 -6.02
N ASP A 340 -0.65 8.01 -5.14
CA ASP A 340 -1.34 9.25 -5.50
C ASP A 340 -0.36 10.40 -5.80
N THR A 341 0.85 10.33 -5.25
CA THR A 341 1.86 11.38 -5.41
C THR A 341 3.13 10.92 -6.13
N ALA A 342 3.21 9.64 -6.53
CA ALA A 342 4.39 9.06 -7.15
C ALA A 342 4.52 9.45 -8.63
N ASP A 343 5.75 9.69 -9.10
CA ASP A 343 6.04 9.89 -10.53
C ASP A 343 5.90 8.58 -11.32
N ASN A 344 6.24 7.44 -10.69
CA ASN A 344 6.08 6.10 -11.24
C ASN A 344 5.30 5.21 -10.28
N VAL A 345 4.43 4.37 -10.82
CA VAL A 345 3.73 3.34 -10.05
C VAL A 345 3.96 1.99 -10.71
N LEU A 346 4.51 1.03 -9.97
CA LEU A 346 4.66 -0.36 -10.39
C LEU A 346 3.66 -1.22 -9.62
N THR A 347 2.69 -1.80 -10.30
CA THR A 347 1.74 -2.75 -9.70
C THR A 347 2.19 -4.17 -9.97
N TYR A 348 2.55 -4.91 -8.92
CA TYR A 348 2.93 -6.31 -8.97
C TYR A 348 1.72 -7.20 -8.69
N VAL A 349 1.36 -8.04 -9.65
CA VAL A 349 0.27 -9.02 -9.58
C VAL A 349 0.87 -10.42 -9.42
N PRO A 350 0.75 -11.05 -8.25
CA PRO A 350 1.29 -12.39 -8.00
C PRO A 350 0.46 -13.48 -8.67
N GLY A 351 1.01 -14.70 -8.72
CA GLY A 351 0.41 -15.86 -9.38
C GLY A 351 -0.19 -16.89 -8.44
N THR A 352 -0.14 -18.15 -8.86
CA THR A 352 -0.69 -19.33 -8.18
C THR A 352 -0.12 -19.53 -6.78
N GLY A 353 -0.97 -19.96 -5.85
CA GLY A 353 -0.60 -20.25 -4.46
C GLY A 353 -0.51 -19.01 -3.56
N GLU A 354 -0.87 -17.85 -4.06
CA GLU A 354 -0.90 -16.64 -3.24
C GLU A 354 -2.10 -16.67 -2.31
N GLN A 355 -1.86 -16.38 -1.04
CA GLN A 355 -2.84 -16.35 0.04
C GLN A 355 -2.44 -15.25 1.04
N LEU A 356 -3.36 -14.87 1.93
CA LEU A 356 -3.02 -13.92 3.00
C LEU A 356 -1.84 -14.41 3.85
N SER A 357 -1.71 -15.73 4.03
CA SER A 357 -0.60 -16.35 4.77
C SER A 357 0.78 -16.16 4.13
N SER A 358 0.86 -15.88 2.83
CA SER A 358 2.08 -15.63 2.05
C SER A 358 2.36 -14.13 1.82
N ALA A 359 1.50 -13.24 2.30
CA ALA A 359 1.59 -11.79 2.07
C ALA A 359 2.96 -11.20 2.41
N GLY A 360 3.66 -11.74 3.45
CA GLY A 360 5.01 -11.30 3.81
C GLY A 360 5.98 -11.39 2.63
N GLY A 361 6.02 -12.54 1.94
CA GLY A 361 6.91 -12.71 0.78
C GLY A 361 6.56 -11.81 -0.41
N GLY A 362 5.27 -11.53 -0.63
CA GLY A 362 4.83 -10.55 -1.63
C GLY A 362 5.26 -9.13 -1.29
N ILE A 363 5.19 -8.76 -0.01
CA ILE A 363 5.64 -7.47 0.51
C ILE A 363 7.16 -7.32 0.39
N ASP A 364 7.93 -8.35 0.74
CA ASP A 364 9.39 -8.33 0.60
C ASP A 364 9.81 -8.04 -0.86
N ARG A 365 9.14 -8.67 -1.83
CA ARG A 365 9.39 -8.43 -3.26
C ARG A 365 9.12 -7.00 -3.69
N VAL A 366 8.05 -6.37 -3.21
CA VAL A 366 7.76 -4.97 -3.56
C VAL A 366 8.69 -4.00 -2.85
N ASP A 367 9.17 -4.31 -1.65
CA ASP A 367 10.22 -3.54 -0.97
C ASP A 367 11.53 -3.56 -1.78
N GLU A 368 11.93 -4.73 -2.25
CA GLU A 368 13.11 -4.90 -3.11
C GLU A 368 12.97 -4.14 -4.44
N MET A 369 11.82 -4.25 -5.11
CA MET A 369 11.55 -3.50 -6.35
C MET A 369 11.49 -2.00 -6.11
N ALA A 370 11.00 -1.53 -4.97
CA ALA A 370 11.00 -0.12 -4.60
C ALA A 370 12.42 0.41 -4.37
N GLN A 371 13.28 -0.39 -3.72
CA GLN A 371 14.68 -0.05 -3.53
C GLN A 371 15.41 0.04 -4.88
N ASP A 372 15.23 -0.96 -5.75
CA ASP A 372 15.85 -0.96 -7.08
C ASP A 372 15.38 0.25 -7.90
N ALA A 373 14.10 0.57 -7.88
CA ALA A 373 13.57 1.74 -8.58
C ALA A 373 14.19 3.05 -8.05
N ALA A 374 14.40 3.17 -6.74
CA ALA A 374 15.06 4.31 -6.13
C ALA A 374 16.54 4.39 -6.52
N ASP A 375 17.24 3.25 -6.63
CA ASP A 375 18.65 3.21 -7.02
C ASP A 375 18.84 3.62 -8.50
N PHE A 376 17.93 3.21 -9.38
CA PHE A 376 18.01 3.56 -10.82
C PHE A 376 17.44 4.95 -11.14
N ALA A 377 16.48 5.47 -10.36
CA ALA A 377 15.85 6.77 -10.58
C ALA A 377 15.70 7.56 -9.27
N PRO A 378 16.81 7.97 -8.63
CA PRO A 378 16.79 8.62 -7.32
C PRO A 378 16.13 10.02 -7.32
N ASP A 379 15.94 10.61 -8.48
CA ASP A 379 15.27 11.89 -8.71
C ASP A 379 13.74 11.76 -8.91
N LYS A 380 13.23 10.51 -8.88
CA LYS A 380 11.83 10.18 -9.07
C LYS A 380 11.25 9.44 -7.87
N ARG A 381 10.04 9.80 -7.51
CA ARG A 381 9.27 9.03 -6.52
C ARG A 381 8.62 7.85 -7.22
N THR A 382 9.00 6.65 -6.84
CA THR A 382 8.38 5.42 -7.35
C THR A 382 7.62 4.75 -6.23
N SER A 383 6.33 4.45 -6.47
CA SER A 383 5.53 3.60 -5.60
C SER A 383 5.43 2.20 -6.19
N VAL A 384 5.60 1.19 -5.36
CA VAL A 384 5.46 -0.21 -5.77
C VAL A 384 4.34 -0.87 -4.98
N VAL A 385 3.36 -1.43 -5.69
CA VAL A 385 2.14 -2.00 -5.13
C VAL A 385 2.17 -3.52 -5.23
N TYR A 386 2.12 -4.22 -4.11
CA TYR A 386 1.73 -5.61 -4.05
C TYR A 386 0.21 -5.70 -4.20
N TRP A 387 -0.25 -6.17 -5.36
CA TRP A 387 -1.67 -6.24 -5.65
C TRP A 387 -2.16 -7.70 -5.61
N TYR A 388 -2.51 -8.17 -4.45
CA TYR A 388 -3.22 -9.43 -4.24
C TYR A 388 -4.70 -9.12 -3.96
N GLY A 389 -5.42 -8.67 -5.01
CA GLY A 389 -6.82 -8.26 -4.98
C GLY A 389 -7.79 -9.25 -5.63
N TYR A 390 -7.34 -10.46 -5.97
CA TYR A 390 -8.15 -11.50 -6.61
C TYR A 390 -8.00 -12.84 -5.88
N ASP A 391 -8.87 -13.78 -6.20
CA ASP A 391 -8.79 -15.16 -5.74
C ASP A 391 -7.78 -15.89 -6.64
N ALA A 392 -6.58 -16.17 -6.12
CA ALA A 392 -5.54 -16.83 -6.90
C ALA A 392 -5.76 -18.36 -6.95
N PRO A 393 -5.37 -19.07 -8.02
CA PRO A 393 -5.42 -20.51 -8.03
C PRO A 393 -4.57 -21.14 -6.92
N ASP A 394 -5.10 -22.09 -6.16
CA ASP A 394 -4.39 -22.77 -5.06
C ASP A 394 -3.26 -23.67 -5.55
N SER A 395 -3.38 -24.19 -6.76
CA SER A 395 -2.47 -25.20 -7.29
C SER A 395 -2.25 -25.04 -8.81
N ILE A 396 -1.17 -25.65 -9.33
CA ILE A 396 -0.90 -25.69 -10.77
C ILE A 396 -2.08 -26.28 -11.58
N PRO A 397 -2.75 -27.38 -11.15
CA PRO A 397 -3.94 -27.85 -11.85
C PRO A 397 -5.09 -26.85 -11.88
N ASP A 398 -5.28 -26.05 -10.81
CA ASP A 398 -6.30 -25.02 -10.75
C ASP A 398 -5.95 -23.83 -11.64
N ALA A 399 -4.68 -23.53 -11.79
CA ALA A 399 -4.18 -22.50 -12.70
C ALA A 399 -4.47 -22.79 -14.18
N GLY A 400 -4.89 -24.01 -14.53
CA GLY A 400 -5.42 -24.35 -15.85
C GLY A 400 -6.85 -23.84 -16.11
N ARG A 401 -7.43 -23.04 -15.21
CA ARG A 401 -8.79 -22.48 -15.36
C ARG A 401 -8.71 -20.96 -15.51
N ASP A 402 -9.43 -20.42 -16.50
CA ASP A 402 -9.49 -18.99 -16.75
C ASP A 402 -10.35 -18.25 -15.72
N SER A 403 -11.23 -18.94 -14.99
CA SER A 403 -12.20 -18.31 -14.07
C SER A 403 -11.60 -17.42 -13.01
N TYR A 404 -10.40 -17.68 -12.53
CA TYR A 404 -9.67 -16.84 -11.59
C TYR A 404 -9.24 -15.51 -12.24
N ALA A 405 -8.74 -15.58 -13.47
CA ALA A 405 -8.35 -14.40 -14.23
C ALA A 405 -9.58 -13.61 -14.73
N GLU A 406 -10.66 -14.30 -15.11
CA GLU A 406 -11.96 -13.67 -15.44
C GLU A 406 -12.51 -12.87 -14.26
N GLY A 407 -12.36 -13.37 -13.03
CA GLY A 407 -12.73 -12.65 -11.81
C GLY A 407 -11.78 -11.53 -11.45
N GLY A 408 -10.47 -11.74 -11.59
CA GLY A 408 -9.41 -10.80 -11.19
C GLY A 408 -9.21 -9.64 -12.16
N GLY A 409 -9.35 -9.88 -13.46
CA GLY A 409 -9.08 -8.88 -14.50
C GLY A 409 -9.88 -7.57 -14.36
N PRO A 410 -11.21 -7.62 -14.24
CA PRO A 410 -12.02 -6.41 -14.04
C PRO A 410 -11.68 -5.65 -12.77
N VAL A 411 -11.37 -6.35 -11.67
CA VAL A 411 -10.97 -5.74 -10.39
C VAL A 411 -9.64 -5.00 -10.56
N LEU A 412 -8.66 -5.63 -11.23
CA LEU A 412 -7.38 -4.98 -11.54
C LEU A 412 -7.56 -3.76 -12.45
N GLY A 413 -8.44 -3.84 -13.44
CA GLY A 413 -8.75 -2.73 -14.34
C GLY A 413 -9.34 -1.54 -13.60
N THR A 414 -10.27 -1.79 -12.68
CA THR A 414 -10.87 -0.76 -11.83
C THR A 414 -9.83 -0.13 -10.90
N PHE A 415 -8.98 -0.96 -10.29
CA PHE A 415 -7.88 -0.48 -9.44
C PHE A 415 -6.93 0.44 -10.22
N GLN A 416 -6.47 0.04 -11.41
CA GLN A 416 -5.59 0.87 -12.26
C GLN A 416 -6.24 2.21 -12.64
N THR A 417 -7.55 2.19 -12.91
CA THR A 417 -8.33 3.42 -13.15
C THR A 417 -8.42 4.28 -11.89
N GLY A 418 -8.53 3.64 -10.72
CA GLY A 418 -8.51 4.30 -9.42
C GLY A 418 -7.22 5.07 -9.16
N LEU A 419 -6.08 4.46 -9.42
CA LEU A 419 -4.76 5.11 -9.31
C LEU A 419 -4.64 6.37 -10.18
N ARG A 420 -5.25 6.36 -11.37
CA ARG A 420 -5.28 7.55 -12.23
C ARG A 420 -6.22 8.63 -11.69
N ALA A 421 -7.33 8.23 -11.10
CA ALA A 421 -8.35 9.16 -10.61
C ALA A 421 -7.89 9.92 -9.36
N THR A 422 -7.10 9.28 -8.50
CA THR A 422 -6.62 9.87 -7.24
C THR A 422 -5.25 10.54 -7.36
N HIS A 423 -4.57 10.40 -8.51
CA HIS A 423 -3.23 10.95 -8.68
C HIS A 423 -3.22 12.48 -8.60
N ASP A 424 -2.45 13.03 -7.66
CA ASP A 424 -2.29 14.45 -7.34
C ASP A 424 -0.81 14.91 -7.50
N GLY A 425 -0.14 14.45 -8.57
CA GLY A 425 1.23 14.84 -8.92
C GLY A 425 1.28 15.99 -9.94
N GLU A 426 2.47 16.57 -10.16
CA GLU A 426 2.69 17.65 -11.15
C GLU A 426 2.46 17.21 -12.62
N GLY A 427 2.17 15.96 -12.88
CA GLY A 427 1.89 15.39 -14.19
C GLY A 427 1.40 13.95 -14.05
N PRO A 428 0.99 13.29 -15.14
CA PRO A 428 0.52 11.92 -15.05
C PRO A 428 1.66 10.98 -14.59
N SER A 429 1.37 10.13 -13.60
CA SER A 429 2.30 9.07 -13.20
C SER A 429 2.53 8.09 -14.35
N ARG A 430 3.73 7.49 -14.42
CA ARG A 430 3.98 6.34 -15.27
C ARG A 430 3.52 5.07 -14.54
N ASN A 431 2.46 4.42 -15.04
CA ASN A 431 1.92 3.22 -14.44
C ASN A 431 2.39 1.99 -15.21
N THR A 432 3.19 1.14 -14.57
CA THR A 432 3.63 -0.16 -15.09
C THR A 432 2.91 -1.26 -14.32
N VAL A 433 2.39 -2.26 -15.01
CA VAL A 433 1.77 -3.42 -14.38
C VAL A 433 2.57 -4.67 -14.69
N LEU A 434 3.03 -5.36 -13.65
CA LEU A 434 3.86 -6.54 -13.72
C LEU A 434 3.08 -7.75 -13.24
N GLY A 435 2.96 -8.77 -14.07
CA GLY A 435 2.39 -10.06 -13.71
C GLY A 435 3.46 -11.14 -13.63
N HIS A 436 3.45 -11.89 -12.55
CA HIS A 436 4.24 -13.08 -12.39
C HIS A 436 3.37 -14.32 -12.51
N SER A 437 3.84 -15.29 -13.27
CA SER A 437 3.12 -16.56 -13.39
C SER A 437 1.66 -16.32 -13.83
N TYR A 438 0.68 -16.91 -13.16
CA TYR A 438 -0.76 -16.71 -13.40
C TYR A 438 -1.22 -15.25 -13.28
N GLY A 439 -0.51 -14.41 -12.53
CA GLY A 439 -0.77 -12.97 -12.48
C GLY A 439 -0.65 -12.29 -13.84
N SER A 440 0.12 -12.86 -14.77
CA SER A 440 0.18 -12.42 -16.18
C SER A 440 -1.15 -12.64 -16.90
N THR A 441 -1.80 -13.77 -16.67
CA THR A 441 -3.11 -14.11 -17.23
C THR A 441 -4.19 -13.14 -16.72
N VAL A 442 -4.13 -12.76 -15.43
CA VAL A 442 -5.03 -11.74 -14.85
C VAL A 442 -4.88 -10.40 -15.56
N ILE A 443 -3.64 -9.97 -15.83
CA ILE A 443 -3.36 -8.74 -16.59
C ILE A 443 -3.87 -8.86 -18.03
N GLY A 444 -3.69 -10.00 -18.67
CA GLY A 444 -4.20 -10.26 -20.01
C GLY A 444 -5.71 -10.09 -20.08
N HIS A 445 -6.45 -10.69 -19.13
CA HIS A 445 -7.89 -10.50 -19.01
C HIS A 445 -8.29 -9.05 -18.78
N ALA A 446 -7.56 -8.31 -17.94
CA ALA A 446 -7.82 -6.88 -17.71
C ALA A 446 -7.57 -6.06 -19.00
N ALA A 447 -6.57 -6.42 -19.79
CA ALA A 447 -6.13 -5.62 -20.94
C ALA A 447 -6.84 -5.96 -22.26
N LYS A 448 -7.61 -7.06 -22.36
CA LYS A 448 -8.29 -7.42 -23.62
C LYS A 448 -9.56 -6.61 -23.90
N ASP A 449 -10.22 -6.06 -22.87
CA ASP A 449 -11.56 -5.45 -22.99
C ASP A 449 -11.57 -3.92 -23.21
N GLY A 450 -10.41 -3.28 -23.41
CA GLY A 450 -10.33 -1.87 -23.82
C GLY A 450 -10.38 -0.83 -22.72
N SER A 451 -10.57 -1.23 -21.47
CA SER A 451 -10.66 -0.31 -20.31
C SER A 451 -9.38 -0.22 -19.48
N PHE A 452 -8.38 -1.03 -19.78
CA PHE A 452 -7.14 -1.07 -19.01
C PHE A 452 -6.30 0.19 -19.25
N ASN A 453 -5.67 0.72 -18.20
CA ASN A 453 -4.93 1.98 -18.26
C ASN A 453 -3.53 1.82 -17.68
N ALA A 454 -2.59 1.38 -18.51
CA ALA A 454 -1.18 1.23 -18.15
C ALA A 454 -0.27 1.85 -19.22
N ASP A 455 0.90 2.36 -18.80
CA ASP A 455 1.94 2.86 -19.70
C ASP A 455 2.89 1.75 -20.16
N ALA A 456 3.02 0.68 -19.36
CA ALA A 456 3.78 -0.52 -19.73
C ALA A 456 3.21 -1.76 -19.05
N LEU A 457 3.34 -2.92 -19.72
CA LEU A 457 3.07 -4.25 -19.16
C LEU A 457 4.37 -5.05 -19.12
N VAL A 458 4.55 -5.81 -18.05
CA VAL A 458 5.71 -6.69 -17.84
C VAL A 458 5.20 -8.08 -17.46
N PHE A 459 5.58 -9.09 -18.20
CA PHE A 459 5.22 -10.47 -17.96
C PHE A 459 6.46 -11.29 -17.59
N VAL A 460 6.44 -11.93 -16.44
CA VAL A 460 7.56 -12.68 -15.87
C VAL A 460 7.14 -14.12 -15.59
N GLY A 461 7.83 -15.09 -16.21
CA GLY A 461 7.50 -16.51 -16.05
C GLY A 461 6.03 -16.81 -16.38
N SER A 462 5.52 -16.23 -17.46
CA SER A 462 4.10 -16.25 -17.82
C SER A 462 3.67 -17.57 -18.46
N PRO A 463 2.51 -18.14 -18.06
CA PRO A 463 1.90 -19.28 -18.77
C PRO A 463 1.17 -18.86 -20.05
N GLY A 464 0.94 -17.57 -20.25
CA GLY A 464 0.13 -16.95 -21.29
C GLY A 464 -0.70 -15.80 -20.72
N VAL A 465 -1.28 -14.98 -21.59
CA VAL A 465 -1.98 -13.74 -21.22
C VAL A 465 -3.34 -13.61 -21.92
N ASP A 466 -3.96 -14.73 -22.24
CA ASP A 466 -5.28 -14.85 -22.88
C ASP A 466 -5.42 -14.14 -24.24
N VAL A 467 -4.28 -13.82 -24.87
CA VAL A 467 -4.19 -13.31 -26.24
C VAL A 467 -2.99 -13.95 -26.94
N ASN A 468 -2.96 -13.89 -28.27
CA ASN A 468 -1.91 -14.52 -29.06
C ASN A 468 -0.83 -13.54 -29.53
N HIS A 469 -1.07 -12.23 -29.43
CA HIS A 469 -0.13 -11.21 -29.88
C HIS A 469 -0.28 -9.93 -29.05
N ALA A 470 0.82 -9.24 -28.78
CA ALA A 470 0.86 -8.01 -27.97
C ALA A 470 -0.06 -6.88 -28.49
N SER A 471 -0.38 -6.87 -29.80
CA SER A 471 -1.30 -5.87 -30.37
C SER A 471 -2.77 -6.11 -30.03
N GLU A 472 -3.11 -7.26 -29.44
CA GLU A 472 -4.46 -7.57 -28.96
C GLU A 472 -4.71 -7.03 -27.54
N LEU A 473 -3.62 -6.71 -26.81
CA LEU A 473 -3.71 -6.04 -25.52
C LEU A 473 -4.06 -4.57 -25.72
N THR A 474 -5.11 -4.11 -25.07
CA THR A 474 -5.64 -2.76 -25.18
C THR A 474 -5.26 -1.91 -23.97
N GLY A 475 -5.30 -0.59 -24.11
CA GLY A 475 -4.92 0.34 -23.03
C GLY A 475 -3.41 0.48 -22.80
N VAL A 476 -2.61 -0.20 -23.60
CA VAL A 476 -1.14 -0.10 -23.65
C VAL A 476 -0.67 -0.14 -25.09
N ARG A 477 0.43 0.52 -25.42
CA ARG A 477 1.03 0.44 -26.75
C ARG A 477 1.80 -0.89 -26.87
N PRO A 478 1.75 -1.60 -28.03
CA PRO A 478 2.46 -2.86 -28.21
C PRO A 478 3.97 -2.77 -27.96
N ASP A 479 4.61 -1.63 -28.24
CA ASP A 479 6.03 -1.38 -27.98
C ASP A 479 6.36 -1.13 -26.48
N GLN A 480 5.36 -1.15 -25.62
CA GLN A 480 5.47 -1.05 -24.15
C GLN A 480 5.09 -2.37 -23.46
N VAL A 481 4.94 -3.45 -24.20
CA VAL A 481 4.74 -4.79 -23.66
C VAL A 481 6.09 -5.50 -23.58
N TRP A 482 6.44 -5.95 -22.38
CA TRP A 482 7.72 -6.56 -22.06
C TRP A 482 7.52 -7.96 -21.49
N ALA A 483 8.45 -8.87 -21.74
CA ALA A 483 8.36 -10.22 -21.20
C ALA A 483 9.73 -10.82 -20.93
N THR A 484 9.81 -11.71 -19.95
CA THR A 484 10.96 -12.57 -19.71
C THR A 484 10.52 -13.91 -19.13
N THR A 485 11.22 -14.99 -19.51
CA THR A 485 11.08 -16.31 -18.91
C THR A 485 12.47 -16.95 -18.87
N ALA A 486 12.94 -17.31 -17.68
CA ALA A 486 14.25 -17.90 -17.47
C ALA A 486 14.40 -19.23 -18.27
N GLU A 487 15.62 -19.58 -18.65
CA GLU A 487 15.90 -20.77 -19.47
C GLU A 487 15.41 -22.06 -18.78
N HIS A 488 15.64 -22.15 -17.46
CA HIS A 488 15.30 -23.32 -16.65
C HIS A 488 14.02 -23.13 -15.82
N ASP A 489 13.15 -22.19 -16.19
CA ASP A 489 11.85 -22.03 -15.54
C ASP A 489 10.92 -23.21 -15.88
N ILE A 490 10.33 -23.83 -14.83
CA ILE A 490 9.39 -24.96 -14.97
C ILE A 490 8.19 -24.63 -15.86
N ILE A 491 7.80 -23.35 -15.95
CA ILE A 491 6.68 -22.91 -16.78
C ILE A 491 6.84 -23.30 -18.25
N ARG A 492 8.07 -23.36 -18.75
CA ARG A 492 8.40 -23.77 -20.13
C ARG A 492 8.11 -25.25 -20.41
N ARG A 493 7.94 -26.07 -19.38
CA ARG A 493 7.75 -27.52 -19.52
C ARG A 493 6.32 -27.97 -19.28
N ILE A 494 5.44 -27.06 -18.87
CA ILE A 494 4.04 -27.41 -18.67
C ILE A 494 3.35 -27.43 -20.04
N PRO A 495 2.87 -28.59 -20.49
CA PRO A 495 2.26 -28.71 -21.81
C PRO A 495 0.88 -28.04 -21.86
N ASP A 496 0.46 -27.65 -23.06
CA ASP A 496 -0.88 -27.16 -23.40
C ASP A 496 -1.32 -25.82 -22.76
N TRP A 497 -0.39 -25.04 -22.15
CA TRP A 497 -0.72 -23.72 -21.62
C TRP A 497 -1.14 -22.74 -22.74
N ASP A 498 -0.49 -22.81 -23.90
CA ASP A 498 -0.82 -21.99 -25.08
C ASP A 498 -2.26 -22.23 -25.58
N VAL A 499 -2.83 -23.41 -25.28
CA VAL A 499 -4.22 -23.72 -25.62
C VAL A 499 -5.20 -23.10 -24.65
N VAL A 500 -4.78 -22.91 -23.39
CA VAL A 500 -5.64 -22.41 -22.30
C VAL A 500 -5.48 -20.90 -22.15
N HIS A 501 -4.24 -20.39 -22.10
CA HIS A 501 -3.95 -18.99 -21.74
C HIS A 501 -3.35 -18.17 -22.91
N GLY A 502 -3.39 -18.69 -24.13
CA GLY A 502 -2.78 -18.02 -25.29
C GLY A 502 -1.26 -18.16 -25.36
N ASN A 503 -0.63 -17.48 -26.29
CA ASN A 503 0.80 -17.64 -26.56
C ASN A 503 1.68 -17.10 -25.42
N ASP A 504 2.84 -17.74 -25.19
CA ASP A 504 3.89 -17.28 -24.27
C ASP A 504 4.36 -15.88 -24.68
N PRO A 505 4.22 -14.86 -23.80
CA PRO A 505 4.66 -13.50 -24.11
C PRO A 505 6.18 -13.37 -24.34
N SER A 506 6.99 -14.29 -23.83
CA SER A 506 8.44 -14.31 -24.08
C SER A 506 8.83 -14.91 -25.43
N HIS A 507 7.85 -15.50 -26.15
CA HIS A 507 8.11 -16.00 -27.50
C HIS A 507 8.12 -14.85 -28.51
N ARG A 508 9.11 -14.86 -29.43
CA ARG A 508 9.30 -13.78 -30.41
C ARG A 508 8.08 -13.46 -31.28
N ASP A 509 7.21 -14.44 -31.52
CA ASP A 509 6.03 -14.29 -32.37
C ASP A 509 4.86 -13.61 -31.64
N PHE A 510 4.93 -13.48 -30.30
CA PHE A 510 3.98 -12.73 -29.51
C PHE A 510 4.09 -11.21 -29.73
N GLY A 511 5.30 -10.71 -30.07
CA GLY A 511 5.52 -9.30 -30.37
C GLY A 511 5.81 -8.42 -29.15
N ALA A 512 6.01 -8.98 -27.97
CA ALA A 512 6.55 -8.26 -26.82
C ALA A 512 8.05 -8.03 -26.94
N ARG A 513 8.57 -7.06 -26.20
CA ARG A 513 10.01 -6.82 -26.06
C ARG A 513 10.55 -7.77 -24.99
N VAL A 514 11.35 -8.73 -25.41
CA VAL A 514 11.96 -9.70 -24.49
C VAL A 514 13.20 -9.08 -23.85
N PHE A 515 13.30 -9.17 -22.52
CA PHE A 515 14.44 -8.71 -21.74
C PHE A 515 15.12 -9.87 -21.01
N ALA A 516 16.40 -9.66 -20.64
CA ALA A 516 17.22 -10.70 -20.04
C ALA A 516 16.79 -11.00 -18.59
N SER A 517 16.86 -12.28 -18.23
CA SER A 517 16.86 -12.82 -16.87
C SER A 517 18.04 -13.78 -16.72
N ASP A 518 18.41 -14.09 -15.48
CA ASP A 518 19.35 -15.19 -15.23
C ASP A 518 18.71 -16.51 -15.69
N PRO A 519 19.54 -17.46 -16.14
CA PRO A 519 19.01 -18.71 -16.71
C PRO A 519 18.27 -19.59 -15.71
N GLY A 520 18.54 -19.42 -14.41
CA GLY A 520 18.02 -20.25 -13.33
C GLY A 520 18.80 -21.54 -13.11
N ASP A 521 18.32 -22.37 -12.19
CA ASP A 521 18.95 -23.64 -11.83
C ASP A 521 18.31 -24.80 -12.61
N PRO A 522 19.09 -25.52 -13.44
CA PRO A 522 18.55 -26.67 -14.18
C PRO A 522 18.19 -27.86 -13.28
N ASP A 523 18.71 -27.90 -12.04
CA ASP A 523 18.42 -28.96 -11.08
C ASP A 523 17.22 -28.60 -10.17
N ASP A 524 16.78 -27.32 -10.15
CA ASP A 524 15.61 -26.84 -9.42
C ASP A 524 14.79 -25.82 -10.22
N GLU A 525 14.08 -26.33 -11.23
CA GLU A 525 13.27 -25.52 -12.13
C GLU A 525 12.06 -24.88 -11.44
N ALA A 526 11.56 -25.50 -10.37
CA ALA A 526 10.47 -24.94 -9.57
C ALA A 526 10.94 -23.73 -8.76
N ALA A 527 12.12 -23.77 -8.15
CA ALA A 527 12.72 -22.60 -7.49
C ALA A 527 13.04 -21.49 -8.49
N THR A 528 13.54 -21.86 -9.70
CA THR A 528 13.81 -20.90 -10.79
C THR A 528 12.59 -20.04 -11.14
N HIS A 529 11.37 -20.61 -11.07
CA HIS A 529 10.13 -19.87 -11.32
C HIS A 529 9.90 -18.67 -10.37
N SER A 530 10.56 -18.65 -9.24
CA SER A 530 10.50 -17.55 -8.27
C SER A 530 11.79 -16.75 -8.13
N ALA A 531 12.88 -17.15 -8.82
CA ALA A 531 14.21 -16.57 -8.66
C ALA A 531 14.42 -15.21 -9.37
N TYR A 532 13.42 -14.68 -10.05
CA TYR A 532 13.51 -13.39 -10.75
C TYR A 532 13.77 -12.20 -9.82
N TRP A 533 13.46 -12.35 -8.51
CA TRP A 533 13.67 -11.36 -7.48
C TRP A 533 14.93 -11.61 -6.63
N ASP A 534 15.69 -12.66 -6.93
CA ASP A 534 16.94 -12.93 -6.21
C ASP A 534 17.93 -11.78 -6.39
N ALA A 535 18.74 -11.56 -5.36
CA ALA A 535 19.81 -10.56 -5.40
C ALA A 535 20.72 -10.84 -6.59
N HIS A 536 20.95 -9.82 -7.41
CA HIS A 536 21.78 -9.89 -8.63
C HIS A 536 21.13 -10.54 -9.86
N ASN A 537 19.88 -10.99 -9.81
CA ASN A 537 19.19 -11.44 -11.02
C ASN A 537 18.97 -10.22 -11.95
N VAL A 538 19.43 -10.33 -13.18
CA VAL A 538 19.33 -9.23 -14.16
C VAL A 538 17.89 -8.88 -14.52
N ALA A 539 16.93 -9.78 -14.32
CA ALA A 539 15.51 -9.49 -14.52
C ALA A 539 15.04 -8.40 -13.57
N ARG A 540 15.48 -8.41 -12.31
CA ARG A 540 15.12 -7.42 -11.28
C ARG A 540 15.57 -6.01 -11.68
N GLU A 541 16.80 -5.85 -12.16
CA GLU A 541 17.32 -4.59 -12.70
C GLU A 541 16.49 -4.11 -13.90
N ASN A 542 16.19 -4.99 -14.83
CA ASN A 542 15.39 -4.67 -16.02
C ASN A 542 13.97 -4.23 -15.65
N ILE A 543 13.33 -4.87 -14.67
CA ILE A 543 12.01 -4.48 -14.18
C ILE A 543 12.05 -3.04 -13.63
N ALA A 544 13.05 -2.71 -12.81
CA ALA A 544 13.22 -1.35 -12.28
C ALA A 544 13.43 -0.31 -13.37
N LEU A 545 14.24 -0.62 -14.41
CA LEU A 545 14.46 0.25 -15.57
C LEU A 545 13.18 0.47 -16.38
N ILE A 546 12.35 -0.57 -16.55
CA ILE A 546 11.06 -0.46 -17.27
C ILE A 546 10.10 0.40 -16.46
N ALA A 547 9.96 0.14 -15.15
CA ALA A 547 9.08 0.86 -14.25
C ALA A 547 9.41 2.36 -14.20
N THR A 548 10.70 2.70 -14.19
CA THR A 548 11.18 4.09 -14.14
C THR A 548 11.34 4.75 -15.53
N GLY A 549 10.95 4.05 -16.60
CA GLY A 549 10.97 4.60 -17.97
C GLY A 549 12.36 4.69 -18.62
N GLN A 550 13.39 4.05 -18.06
CA GLN A 550 14.76 4.05 -18.59
C GLN A 550 14.97 2.98 -19.66
N LEU A 551 14.05 2.89 -20.61
CA LEU A 551 13.89 1.79 -21.57
C LEU A 551 15.10 1.53 -22.47
N SER A 552 15.98 2.51 -22.66
CA SER A 552 17.21 2.35 -23.46
C SER A 552 18.32 1.58 -22.75
N LYS A 553 18.18 1.35 -21.43
CA LYS A 553 19.15 0.61 -20.62
C LYS A 553 18.75 -0.84 -20.39
N VAL A 554 17.50 -1.20 -20.71
CA VAL A 554 16.98 -2.57 -20.59
C VAL A 554 17.78 -3.51 -21.48
N GLN A 555 18.24 -4.64 -20.90
CA GLN A 555 19.09 -5.64 -21.53
C GLN A 555 18.30 -6.80 -22.13
#